data_96d673b34a084abb89c80e06827a5856
#
_entry.id   96d673b34a084abb89c80e06827a5856
#
_cell.length_a   1.000
_cell.length_b   1.000
_cell.length_c   1.000
_cell.angle_alpha   90.00
_cell.angle_beta   90.00
_cell.angle_gamma   90.00
#
_symmetry.space_group_name_H-M   'P 1'
#
loop_
_entity.id
_entity.type
_entity.pdbx_description
1 polymer ?
#
loop_
_entity_poly.entity_id
_entity_poly.type
_entity_poly.pdbx_seq_one_letter_code
_entity_poly.pdbx_strand_id
1 'polypeptide(L)'
;MFVYTLSVGFSRVNITPMMGIGIVGYFVPRFAEGVLDELYINALALGAGSEKTVLLTLDNCGIARDVAMDFTASISKATGIPDDAIVLHCTHTHTAPPLIDPAMPEALNADFTSVDPAMEKAYYEFVRTRLCDAAQFALADLKPAKMGYGIGEAPNIAFVRRFRMKDGSVQTNPGVDNPGIDHPIGDVDERVNVVRFDREKDSIVLVNFGDHPDVVGGNLISGDWPALTRDTVEKILDDTKCIVFNGAQGDVNHVNIHPRGGYLNGMFHDFDDVSRGYSHATYMARVITGGVLQAFDKVQYVDVDVSMPSAVPSMWPPTCPQRKNRYKLRKSMRCTKQAAMKNCPTPA
;
A
#
# COMPACT_ATOMS: atom_id res chain seq x y z
N MET A 1 35.73 -15.82 -7.67
CA MET A 1 34.33 -15.40 -7.61
C MET A 1 33.87 -15.74 -6.21
N PHE A 2 33.63 -14.76 -5.36
CA PHE A 2 33.15 -15.01 -3.99
C PHE A 2 31.62 -15.19 -4.08
N VAL A 3 31.14 -16.40 -3.80
CA VAL A 3 29.69 -16.64 -3.65
C VAL A 3 29.32 -16.18 -2.24
N TYR A 4 28.61 -15.10 -2.14
CA TYR A 4 28.09 -14.63 -0.86
C TYR A 4 26.80 -15.39 -0.52
N THR A 5 26.70 -15.87 0.70
CA THR A 5 25.47 -16.48 1.21
C THR A 5 24.45 -15.38 1.48
N LEU A 6 23.26 -15.49 0.90
CA LEU A 6 22.13 -14.60 1.22
C LEU A 6 21.79 -14.72 2.72
N SER A 7 21.66 -13.60 3.38
CA SER A 7 21.13 -13.51 4.73
C SER A 7 19.86 -12.66 4.73
N VAL A 8 18.86 -13.08 5.49
CA VAL A 8 17.55 -12.40 5.55
C VAL A 8 17.15 -12.21 7.00
N GLY A 9 16.69 -11.00 7.34
CA GLY A 9 16.19 -10.65 8.65
C GLY A 9 14.80 -10.02 8.56
N PHE A 10 14.02 -10.17 9.61
CA PHE A 10 12.65 -9.66 9.69
C PHE A 10 12.40 -8.94 11.02
N SER A 11 11.59 -7.91 10.95
CA SER A 11 11.00 -7.30 12.13
C SER A 11 9.59 -6.76 11.85
N ARG A 12 8.81 -6.62 12.91
CA ARG A 12 7.49 -5.97 12.88
C ARG A 12 7.36 -5.03 14.06
N VAL A 13 6.93 -3.81 13.80
CA VAL A 13 6.80 -2.76 14.81
C VAL A 13 5.44 -2.11 14.69
N ASN A 14 4.72 -2.01 15.82
CA ASN A 14 3.38 -1.42 15.87
C ASN A 14 3.43 0.10 15.66
N ILE A 15 2.50 0.59 14.81
CA ILE A 15 2.29 2.02 14.53
C ILE A 15 0.82 2.43 14.65
N THR A 16 0.02 1.66 15.38
CA THR A 16 -1.39 2.00 15.63
C THR A 16 -1.48 3.37 16.32
N PRO A 17 -2.29 4.29 15.79
CA PRO A 17 -2.36 5.66 16.29
C PRO A 17 -3.20 5.78 17.57
N MET A 18 -3.13 6.96 18.18
CA MET A 18 -4.09 7.36 19.21
C MET A 18 -5.47 7.66 18.60
N MET A 19 -6.53 7.47 19.40
CA MET A 19 -7.91 7.77 18.97
C MET A 19 -8.14 9.27 18.79
N GLY A 20 -9.06 9.61 17.89
CA GLY A 20 -9.37 11.00 17.53
C GLY A 20 -8.46 11.61 16.46
N ILE A 21 -7.41 10.92 16.06
CA ILE A 21 -6.56 11.36 14.92
C ILE A 21 -7.34 11.28 13.61
N GLY A 22 -7.01 12.16 12.66
CA GLY A 22 -7.56 12.11 11.30
C GLY A 22 -7.23 10.81 10.58
N ILE A 23 -8.16 10.32 9.73
CA ILE A 23 -7.99 9.15 8.87
C ILE A 23 -8.09 9.60 7.41
N VAL A 24 -7.18 9.12 6.56
CA VAL A 24 -7.16 9.45 5.13
C VAL A 24 -7.71 8.33 4.24
N GLY A 25 -7.81 8.60 2.94
CA GLY A 25 -8.19 7.64 1.91
C GLY A 25 -9.53 7.95 1.24
N TYR A 26 -10.43 8.70 1.88
CA TYR A 26 -11.71 9.14 1.31
C TYR A 26 -11.76 10.67 1.19
N PHE A 27 -12.79 11.18 0.51
CA PHE A 27 -12.95 12.61 0.20
C PHE A 27 -13.73 13.39 1.28
N VAL A 28 -13.94 12.77 2.45
CA VAL A 28 -14.62 13.36 3.60
C VAL A 28 -13.73 13.25 4.83
N PRO A 29 -13.74 14.24 5.75
CA PRO A 29 -13.02 14.15 7.00
C PRO A 29 -13.53 12.99 7.86
N ARG A 30 -12.60 12.19 8.38
CA ARG A 30 -12.89 11.07 9.30
C ARG A 30 -11.88 11.07 10.43
N PHE A 31 -12.28 10.56 11.59
CA PHE A 31 -11.43 10.52 12.79
C PHE A 31 -11.51 9.13 13.42
N ALA A 32 -10.37 8.64 13.93
CA ALA A 32 -10.29 7.31 14.53
C ALA A 32 -11.14 7.21 15.79
N GLU A 33 -12.10 6.29 15.79
CA GLU A 33 -13.01 6.01 16.93
C GLU A 33 -12.72 4.68 17.61
N GLY A 34 -11.89 3.82 16.98
CA GLY A 34 -11.53 2.51 17.48
C GLY A 34 -10.58 1.77 16.53
N VAL A 35 -10.24 0.54 16.88
CA VAL A 35 -9.31 -0.32 16.12
C VAL A 35 -9.96 -1.65 15.86
N LEU A 36 -10.02 -2.06 14.60
CA LEU A 36 -10.40 -3.42 14.17
C LEU A 36 -9.19 -4.35 14.18
N ASP A 37 -8.08 -3.88 13.62
CA ASP A 37 -6.78 -4.52 13.68
C ASP A 37 -5.68 -3.46 13.73
N GLU A 38 -4.54 -3.84 14.29
CA GLU A 38 -3.42 -2.94 14.53
C GLU A 38 -2.63 -2.67 13.24
N LEU A 39 -2.07 -1.46 13.14
CA LEU A 39 -1.20 -1.06 12.05
C LEU A 39 0.26 -1.35 12.37
N TYR A 40 1.02 -1.79 11.38
CA TYR A 40 2.41 -2.15 11.54
C TYR A 40 3.32 -1.57 10.44
N ILE A 41 4.60 -1.45 10.82
CA ILE A 41 5.71 -1.46 9.90
C ILE A 41 6.28 -2.88 9.91
N ASN A 42 6.41 -3.50 8.73
CA ASN A 42 7.15 -4.74 8.56
C ASN A 42 8.43 -4.43 7.80
N ALA A 43 9.57 -4.86 8.29
CA ALA A 43 10.85 -4.66 7.66
C ALA A 43 11.49 -6.01 7.29
N LEU A 44 12.00 -6.08 6.07
CA LEU A 44 12.77 -7.19 5.52
C LEU A 44 14.16 -6.68 5.21
N ALA A 45 15.18 -7.17 5.91
CA ALA A 45 16.57 -6.92 5.63
C ALA A 45 17.15 -8.04 4.76
N LEU A 46 17.84 -7.67 3.70
CA LEU A 46 18.58 -8.56 2.82
C LEU A 46 20.07 -8.23 2.92
N GLY A 47 20.92 -9.24 3.09
CA GLY A 47 22.36 -9.05 3.20
C GLY A 47 23.12 -10.06 2.35
N ALA A 48 24.19 -9.60 1.70
CA ALA A 48 25.14 -10.44 0.96
C ALA A 48 26.54 -9.84 1.03
N GLY A 49 27.43 -10.49 1.74
CA GLY A 49 28.73 -9.92 2.06
C GLY A 49 28.62 -8.62 2.87
N SER A 50 29.18 -7.54 2.35
CA SER A 50 29.08 -6.19 2.94
C SER A 50 27.79 -5.45 2.58
N GLU A 51 27.14 -5.85 1.48
CA GLU A 51 25.97 -5.16 0.95
C GLU A 51 24.72 -5.53 1.73
N LYS A 52 23.93 -4.51 2.04
CA LYS A 52 22.66 -4.67 2.77
C LYS A 52 21.60 -3.75 2.19
N THR A 53 20.38 -4.26 2.11
CA THR A 53 19.18 -3.52 1.68
C THR A 53 18.07 -3.75 2.71
N VAL A 54 17.25 -2.75 2.94
CA VAL A 54 16.07 -2.87 3.81
C VAL A 54 14.83 -2.44 3.05
N LEU A 55 13.84 -3.33 3.01
CA LEU A 55 12.52 -3.06 2.48
C LEU A 55 11.55 -2.90 3.65
N LEU A 56 10.85 -1.76 3.73
CA LEU A 56 9.88 -1.50 4.77
C LEU A 56 8.50 -1.28 4.15
N THR A 57 7.50 -1.99 4.63
CA THR A 57 6.11 -1.75 4.26
C THR A 57 5.34 -1.22 5.47
N LEU A 58 4.60 -0.14 5.27
CA LEU A 58 3.80 0.52 6.26
C LEU A 58 2.32 0.25 5.98
N ASP A 59 1.56 -0.09 7.02
CA ASP A 59 0.09 -0.09 6.94
C ASP A 59 -0.40 1.36 6.95
N ASN A 60 -0.32 2.01 5.80
CA ASN A 60 -0.65 3.42 5.59
C ASN A 60 -1.12 3.66 4.15
N CYS A 61 -1.90 4.72 3.93
CA CYS A 61 -2.44 5.06 2.62
C CYS A 61 -1.37 5.51 1.61
N GLY A 62 -0.33 6.19 2.11
CA GLY A 62 0.76 6.67 1.27
C GLY A 62 1.55 7.79 1.94
N ILE A 63 2.75 8.03 1.44
CA ILE A 63 3.63 9.09 1.90
C ILE A 63 4.03 10.01 0.74
N ALA A 64 4.08 11.31 1.01
CA ALA A 64 4.58 12.28 0.06
C ALA A 64 6.10 12.12 -0.13
N ARG A 65 6.64 12.61 -1.25
CA ARG A 65 8.05 12.45 -1.56
C ARG A 65 8.98 13.04 -0.51
N ASP A 66 8.66 14.21 0.01
CA ASP A 66 9.41 14.91 1.05
C ASP A 66 9.44 14.12 2.36
N VAL A 67 8.29 13.55 2.76
CA VAL A 67 8.19 12.63 3.90
C VAL A 67 9.02 11.36 3.67
N ALA A 68 8.95 10.77 2.47
CA ALA A 68 9.76 9.60 2.13
C ALA A 68 11.26 9.91 2.21
N MET A 69 11.68 11.08 1.77
CA MET A 69 13.08 11.52 1.87
C MET A 69 13.54 11.70 3.32
N ASP A 70 12.73 12.34 4.18
CA ASP A 70 13.03 12.49 5.61
C ASP A 70 13.13 11.13 6.32
N PHE A 71 12.17 10.24 6.07
CA PHE A 71 12.18 8.90 6.64
C PHE A 71 13.40 8.09 6.19
N THR A 72 13.70 8.11 4.89
CA THR A 72 14.88 7.42 4.34
C THR A 72 16.18 7.95 4.96
N ALA A 73 16.36 9.29 5.05
CA ALA A 73 17.53 9.88 5.68
C ALA A 73 17.63 9.52 7.18
N SER A 74 16.50 9.46 7.88
CA SER A 74 16.45 9.06 9.30
C SER A 74 16.88 7.60 9.49
N ILE A 75 16.38 6.69 8.64
CA ILE A 75 16.76 5.27 8.65
C ILE A 75 18.23 5.10 8.29
N SER A 76 18.70 5.77 7.24
CA SER A 76 20.10 5.76 6.80
C SER A 76 21.05 6.19 7.94
N LYS A 77 20.71 7.29 8.61
CA LYS A 77 21.47 7.79 9.77
C LYS A 77 21.48 6.78 10.93
N ALA A 78 20.36 6.12 11.19
CA ALA A 78 20.21 5.17 12.30
C ALA A 78 20.92 3.84 12.05
N THR A 79 21.00 3.40 10.79
CA THR A 79 21.46 2.05 10.41
C THR A 79 22.82 2.02 9.70
N GLY A 80 23.23 3.14 9.11
CA GLY A 80 24.40 3.22 8.22
C GLY A 80 24.15 2.64 6.83
N ILE A 81 22.91 2.25 6.48
CA ILE A 81 22.52 1.79 5.15
C ILE A 81 22.41 2.99 4.22
N PRO A 82 22.95 2.96 2.99
CA PRO A 82 22.79 4.03 2.02
C PRO A 82 21.31 4.28 1.66
N ASP A 83 20.96 5.53 1.37
CA ASP A 83 19.59 5.93 1.05
C ASP A 83 18.97 5.14 -0.11
N ASP A 84 19.75 4.82 -1.13
CA ASP A 84 19.36 4.06 -2.32
C ASP A 84 19.17 2.55 -2.06
N ALA A 85 19.62 2.07 -0.91
CA ALA A 85 19.40 0.69 -0.43
C ALA A 85 18.22 0.58 0.57
N ILE A 86 17.44 1.64 0.75
CA ILE A 86 16.24 1.69 1.59
C ILE A 86 15.00 1.85 0.71
N VAL A 87 14.08 0.90 0.80
CA VAL A 87 12.82 0.91 0.05
C VAL A 87 11.66 1.09 1.02
N LEU A 88 10.90 2.17 0.84
CA LEU A 88 9.66 2.43 1.57
C LEU A 88 8.46 2.12 0.68
N HIS A 89 7.53 1.35 1.19
CA HIS A 89 6.29 0.96 0.55
C HIS A 89 5.12 1.20 1.52
N CYS A 90 3.95 1.56 1.00
CA CYS A 90 2.70 1.64 1.77
C CYS A 90 1.72 0.60 1.25
N THR A 91 1.04 -0.12 2.16
CA THR A 91 -0.01 -1.08 1.79
C THR A 91 -1.21 -0.40 1.13
N HIS A 92 -1.36 0.89 1.32
CA HIS A 92 -2.42 1.75 0.80
C HIS A 92 -3.78 1.61 1.52
N THR A 93 -3.80 1.14 2.77
CA THR A 93 -5.05 1.12 3.56
C THR A 93 -5.68 2.51 3.65
N HIS A 94 -7.00 2.57 3.54
CA HIS A 94 -7.78 3.82 3.63
C HIS A 94 -8.32 4.09 5.04
N THR A 95 -7.79 3.41 6.05
CA THR A 95 -8.17 3.59 7.46
C THR A 95 -6.96 3.78 8.37
N ALA A 96 -5.94 4.50 7.87
CA ALA A 96 -4.75 4.92 8.61
C ALA A 96 -4.63 6.45 8.64
N PRO A 97 -3.86 7.04 9.59
CA PRO A 97 -3.64 8.47 9.64
C PRO A 97 -2.79 9.00 8.48
N PRO A 98 -2.90 10.29 8.15
CA PRO A 98 -1.96 10.93 7.24
C PRO A 98 -0.56 11.00 7.85
N LEU A 99 0.45 10.86 7.00
CA LEU A 99 1.83 11.16 7.34
C LEU A 99 2.22 12.47 6.63
N ILE A 100 2.11 13.57 7.35
CA ILE A 100 2.34 14.93 6.86
C ILE A 100 3.60 15.47 7.52
N ASP A 101 4.53 15.99 6.72
CA ASP A 101 5.69 16.70 7.26
C ASP A 101 5.22 17.94 8.03
N PRO A 102 5.51 18.04 9.34
CA PRO A 102 5.11 19.18 10.15
C PRO A 102 5.71 20.51 9.68
N ALA A 103 6.80 20.47 8.90
CA ALA A 103 7.42 21.66 8.32
C ALA A 103 6.75 22.11 7.02
N MET A 104 5.89 21.28 6.43
CA MET A 104 5.18 21.56 5.17
C MET A 104 3.68 21.23 5.23
N PRO A 105 2.91 21.83 6.14
CA PRO A 105 1.50 21.50 6.37
C PRO A 105 0.59 21.80 5.16
N GLU A 106 1.04 22.61 4.19
CA GLU A 106 0.25 22.96 2.99
C GLU A 106 0.34 21.90 1.87
N ALA A 107 1.13 20.85 2.04
CA ALA A 107 1.40 19.87 0.97
C ALA A 107 0.22 18.93 0.71
N LEU A 108 -0.68 18.74 1.67
CA LEU A 108 -1.95 18.01 1.52
C LEU A 108 -3.12 18.98 1.67
N ASN A 109 -4.17 18.77 0.87
CA ASN A 109 -5.36 19.61 0.90
C ASN A 109 -5.86 19.78 2.34
N ALA A 110 -6.08 21.01 2.77
CA ALA A 110 -6.55 21.38 4.11
C ALA A 110 -7.86 20.69 4.55
N ASP A 111 -8.56 20.04 3.61
CA ASP A 111 -9.81 19.32 3.84
C ASP A 111 -9.64 17.95 4.51
N PHE A 112 -8.38 17.46 4.66
CA PHE A 112 -8.08 16.13 5.20
C PHE A 112 -7.21 16.14 6.46
N THR A 113 -6.92 17.32 7.00
CA THR A 113 -6.13 17.43 8.24
C THR A 113 -6.99 17.15 9.46
N SER A 114 -6.37 16.59 10.50
CA SER A 114 -7.03 16.43 11.79
C SER A 114 -7.39 17.79 12.38
N VAL A 115 -8.32 17.78 13.31
CA VAL A 115 -8.67 18.97 14.09
C VAL A 115 -7.52 19.38 15.02
N ASP A 116 -6.54 18.49 15.24
CA ASP A 116 -5.39 18.69 16.12
C ASP A 116 -4.04 18.47 15.38
N PRO A 117 -3.41 19.54 14.87
CA PRO A 117 -2.09 19.46 14.24
C PRO A 117 -0.97 18.94 15.16
N ALA A 118 -1.12 19.08 16.48
CA ALA A 118 -0.14 18.56 17.43
C ALA A 118 -0.18 17.03 17.48
N MET A 119 -1.35 16.44 17.36
CA MET A 119 -1.54 14.99 17.29
C MET A 119 -0.94 14.42 16.00
N GLU A 120 -1.14 15.04 14.86
CA GLU A 120 -0.53 14.63 13.58
C GLU A 120 0.99 14.69 13.64
N LYS A 121 1.55 15.77 14.19
CA LYS A 121 2.99 15.89 14.37
C LYS A 121 3.54 14.82 15.30
N ALA A 122 2.86 14.53 16.41
CA ALA A 122 3.28 13.49 17.34
C ALA A 122 3.27 12.11 16.67
N TYR A 123 2.25 11.81 15.86
CA TYR A 123 2.18 10.56 15.11
C TYR A 123 3.25 10.45 14.03
N TYR A 124 3.54 11.54 13.31
CA TYR A 124 4.64 11.58 12.35
C TYR A 124 5.99 11.22 12.98
N GLU A 125 6.34 11.88 14.11
CA GLU A 125 7.58 11.63 14.84
C GLU A 125 7.64 10.22 15.41
N PHE A 126 6.49 9.70 15.88
CA PHE A 126 6.36 8.33 16.33
C PHE A 126 6.65 7.34 15.19
N VAL A 127 6.02 7.47 14.03
CA VAL A 127 6.24 6.59 12.87
C VAL A 127 7.68 6.69 12.38
N ARG A 128 8.26 7.90 12.33
CA ARG A 128 9.66 8.10 11.95
C ARG A 128 10.61 7.31 12.86
N THR A 129 10.39 7.36 14.17
CA THR A 129 11.18 6.59 15.13
C THR A 129 11.00 5.10 14.95
N ARG A 130 9.74 4.64 14.76
CA ARG A 130 9.43 3.23 14.55
C ARG A 130 9.98 2.65 13.26
N LEU A 131 10.14 3.44 12.22
CA LEU A 131 10.84 3.04 10.99
C LEU A 131 12.32 2.75 11.24
N CYS A 132 12.98 3.60 12.04
CA CYS A 132 14.37 3.36 12.44
C CYS A 132 14.51 2.08 13.28
N ASP A 133 13.62 1.89 14.27
CA ASP A 133 13.58 0.68 15.10
C ASP A 133 13.39 -0.57 14.24
N ALA A 134 12.40 -0.55 13.33
CA ALA A 134 12.11 -1.68 12.47
C ALA A 134 13.31 -2.05 11.58
N ALA A 135 13.96 -1.06 10.98
CA ALA A 135 15.15 -1.31 10.16
C ALA A 135 16.31 -1.90 10.98
N GLN A 136 16.58 -1.35 12.16
CA GLN A 136 17.64 -1.85 13.05
C GLN A 136 17.36 -3.27 13.51
N PHE A 137 16.13 -3.60 13.92
CA PHE A 137 15.76 -4.94 14.36
C PHE A 137 15.84 -5.96 13.22
N ALA A 138 15.39 -5.62 12.01
CA ALA A 138 15.52 -6.50 10.86
C ALA A 138 17.00 -6.77 10.50
N LEU A 139 17.85 -5.74 10.56
CA LEU A 139 19.29 -5.89 10.34
C LEU A 139 19.97 -6.73 11.41
N ALA A 140 19.53 -6.63 12.66
CA ALA A 140 20.04 -7.45 13.76
C ALA A 140 19.58 -8.93 13.68
N ASP A 141 18.46 -9.20 13.00
CA ASP A 141 17.89 -10.55 12.79
C ASP A 141 18.47 -11.26 11.54
N LEU A 142 19.41 -10.68 10.82
CA LEU A 142 20.00 -11.29 9.61
C LEU A 142 20.55 -12.69 9.90
N LYS A 143 20.04 -13.69 9.17
CA LYS A 143 20.45 -15.11 9.25
C LYS A 143 20.57 -15.70 7.84
N PRO A 144 21.45 -16.65 7.62
CA PRO A 144 21.56 -17.36 6.33
C PRO A 144 20.20 -17.89 5.88
N ALA A 145 19.89 -17.71 4.61
CA ALA A 145 18.62 -18.12 4.04
C ALA A 145 18.75 -18.61 2.60
N LYS A 146 17.86 -19.51 2.19
CA LYS A 146 17.62 -19.86 0.80
C LYS A 146 16.42 -19.06 0.30
N MET A 147 16.47 -18.60 -0.95
CA MET A 147 15.37 -17.88 -1.58
C MET A 147 14.70 -18.74 -2.64
N GLY A 148 13.39 -18.83 -2.58
CA GLY A 148 12.55 -19.44 -3.61
C GLY A 148 11.43 -18.51 -4.02
N TYR A 149 10.90 -18.70 -5.23
CA TYR A 149 9.73 -17.97 -5.69
C TYR A 149 8.67 -18.93 -6.24
N GLY A 150 7.41 -18.51 -6.14
CA GLY A 150 6.25 -19.24 -6.67
C GLY A 150 5.11 -18.28 -7.00
N ILE A 151 4.15 -18.79 -7.74
CA ILE A 151 2.95 -18.04 -8.14
C ILE A 151 1.73 -18.91 -7.83
N GLY A 152 0.79 -18.35 -7.07
CA GLY A 152 -0.57 -18.85 -6.93
C GLY A 152 -1.57 -17.89 -7.53
N GLU A 153 -2.86 -18.15 -7.35
CA GLU A 153 -3.93 -17.35 -7.90
C GLU A 153 -4.99 -17.03 -6.85
N ALA A 154 -5.55 -15.81 -6.94
CA ALA A 154 -6.63 -15.33 -6.10
C ALA A 154 -7.75 -14.73 -6.99
N PRO A 155 -8.53 -15.60 -7.66
CA PRO A 155 -9.53 -15.17 -8.63
C PRO A 155 -10.76 -14.54 -7.98
N ASN A 156 -11.43 -13.66 -8.73
CA ASN A 156 -12.74 -13.09 -8.41
C ASN A 156 -12.80 -12.28 -7.09
N ILE A 157 -11.73 -11.62 -6.71
CA ILE A 157 -11.69 -10.71 -5.53
C ILE A 157 -11.25 -9.29 -5.89
N ALA A 158 -10.57 -9.11 -7.02
CA ALA A 158 -10.19 -7.82 -7.57
C ALA A 158 -10.88 -7.62 -8.93
N PHE A 159 -11.32 -6.42 -9.21
CA PHE A 159 -12.05 -6.07 -10.44
C PHE A 159 -11.56 -4.76 -10.99
N VAL A 160 -11.56 -4.62 -12.35
CA VAL A 160 -11.29 -3.34 -12.98
C VAL A 160 -12.34 -2.33 -12.53
N ARG A 161 -11.93 -1.17 -12.04
CA ARG A 161 -12.85 -0.12 -11.59
C ARG A 161 -13.11 0.98 -12.62
N ARG A 162 -12.33 1.06 -13.69
CA ARG A 162 -12.45 2.08 -14.75
C ARG A 162 -13.09 1.49 -15.99
N PHE A 163 -14.11 2.16 -16.49
CA PHE A 163 -14.89 1.70 -17.64
C PHE A 163 -15.00 2.79 -18.70
N ARG A 164 -14.93 2.37 -19.96
CA ARG A 164 -15.36 3.17 -21.09
C ARG A 164 -16.87 3.13 -21.12
N MET A 165 -17.51 4.30 -21.19
CA MET A 165 -18.95 4.44 -21.32
C MET A 165 -19.34 4.57 -22.79
N LYS A 166 -20.59 4.21 -23.14
CA LYS A 166 -21.13 4.30 -24.50
C LYS A 166 -21.16 5.73 -25.06
N ASP A 167 -21.19 6.73 -24.20
CA ASP A 167 -21.06 8.15 -24.58
C ASP A 167 -19.61 8.61 -24.83
N GLY A 168 -18.64 7.71 -24.72
CA GLY A 168 -17.21 7.98 -24.90
C GLY A 168 -16.49 8.48 -23.65
N SER A 169 -17.19 8.73 -22.54
CA SER A 169 -16.60 9.13 -21.27
C SER A 169 -15.89 7.94 -20.58
N VAL A 170 -15.17 8.24 -19.49
CA VAL A 170 -14.56 7.24 -18.61
C VAL A 170 -15.13 7.44 -17.21
N GLN A 171 -15.65 6.39 -16.60
CA GLN A 171 -16.15 6.41 -15.24
C GLN A 171 -15.45 5.37 -14.37
N THR A 172 -15.29 5.68 -13.08
CA THR A 172 -14.80 4.77 -12.05
C THR A 172 -15.99 4.25 -11.26
N ASN A 173 -16.10 2.94 -11.10
CA ASN A 173 -17.22 2.27 -10.42
C ASN A 173 -18.60 2.81 -10.90
N PRO A 174 -18.94 2.63 -12.19
CA PRO A 174 -20.11 3.28 -12.79
C PRO A 174 -21.49 2.75 -12.30
N GLY A 175 -21.48 1.88 -11.30
CA GLY A 175 -22.66 1.23 -10.73
C GLY A 175 -22.90 -0.17 -11.27
N VAL A 176 -23.63 -0.95 -10.47
CA VAL A 176 -23.92 -2.36 -10.77
C VAL A 176 -24.83 -2.47 -11.99
N ASP A 177 -24.45 -3.34 -12.91
CA ASP A 177 -25.17 -3.63 -14.17
C ASP A 177 -25.60 -2.36 -14.95
N ASN A 178 -24.79 -1.32 -14.88
CA ASN A 178 -25.08 -0.05 -15.56
C ASN A 178 -25.11 -0.22 -17.08
N PRO A 179 -26.24 0.00 -17.76
CA PRO A 179 -26.38 -0.21 -19.20
C PRO A 179 -25.57 0.78 -20.05
N GLY A 180 -25.05 1.84 -19.45
CA GLY A 180 -24.17 2.81 -20.11
C GLY A 180 -22.73 2.34 -20.28
N ILE A 181 -22.34 1.22 -19.67
CA ILE A 181 -21.00 0.64 -19.81
C ILE A 181 -20.82 0.08 -21.21
N ASP A 182 -19.66 0.39 -21.83
CA ASP A 182 -19.21 -0.21 -23.09
C ASP A 182 -18.25 -1.37 -22.78
N HIS A 183 -17.11 -1.09 -22.14
CA HIS A 183 -16.13 -2.11 -21.75
C HIS A 183 -15.24 -1.67 -20.58
N PRO A 184 -14.59 -2.60 -19.83
CA PRO A 184 -13.59 -2.27 -18.84
C PRO A 184 -12.30 -1.73 -19.51
N ILE A 185 -11.59 -0.83 -18.82
CA ILE A 185 -10.30 -0.30 -19.28
C ILE A 185 -9.18 -1.04 -18.54
N GLY A 186 -8.64 -2.07 -19.16
CA GLY A 186 -7.57 -2.91 -18.61
C GLY A 186 -8.07 -4.27 -18.13
N ASP A 187 -7.14 -5.01 -17.57
CA ASP A 187 -7.35 -6.38 -17.07
C ASP A 187 -6.89 -6.47 -15.60
N VAL A 188 -7.38 -7.48 -14.89
CA VAL A 188 -6.96 -7.79 -13.52
C VAL A 188 -5.81 -8.79 -13.56
N ASP A 189 -4.80 -8.58 -12.76
CA ASP A 189 -3.76 -9.57 -12.47
C ASP A 189 -4.14 -10.33 -11.20
N GLU A 190 -4.68 -11.55 -11.36
CA GLU A 190 -5.12 -12.41 -10.27
C GLU A 190 -3.98 -13.24 -9.64
N ARG A 191 -2.72 -13.05 -10.10
CA ARG A 191 -1.56 -13.78 -9.57
C ARG A 191 -1.19 -13.31 -8.18
N VAL A 192 -0.97 -14.27 -7.30
CA VAL A 192 -0.35 -14.07 -5.98
C VAL A 192 1.13 -14.45 -6.12
N ASN A 193 1.99 -13.44 -6.20
CA ASN A 193 3.42 -13.66 -6.27
C ASN A 193 3.97 -13.92 -4.87
N VAL A 194 4.75 -14.97 -4.71
CA VAL A 194 5.30 -15.44 -3.44
C VAL A 194 6.82 -15.55 -3.54
N VAL A 195 7.53 -14.84 -2.66
CA VAL A 195 8.95 -15.07 -2.42
C VAL A 195 9.11 -15.63 -1.02
N ARG A 196 9.72 -16.80 -0.91
CA ARG A 196 9.96 -17.50 0.35
C ARG A 196 11.45 -17.52 0.66
N PHE A 197 11.78 -17.15 1.89
CA PHE A 197 13.12 -17.21 2.44
C PHE A 197 13.14 -18.24 3.57
N ASP A 198 13.81 -19.36 3.35
CA ASP A 198 13.97 -20.41 4.36
C ASP A 198 15.24 -20.20 5.16
N ARG A 199 15.09 -19.97 6.45
CA ARG A 199 16.17 -19.95 7.43
C ARG A 199 16.19 -21.28 8.20
N GLU A 200 17.16 -21.48 9.07
CA GLU A 200 17.34 -22.75 9.77
C GLU A 200 16.11 -23.18 10.59
N LYS A 201 15.39 -22.23 11.20
CA LYS A 201 14.30 -22.53 12.15
C LYS A 201 12.96 -21.95 11.75
N ASP A 202 12.92 -21.06 10.77
CA ASP A 202 11.72 -20.35 10.36
C ASP A 202 11.77 -19.94 8.89
N SER A 203 10.65 -19.46 8.38
CA SER A 203 10.53 -18.91 7.03
C SER A 203 10.02 -17.48 7.07
N ILE A 204 10.42 -16.71 6.07
CA ILE A 204 9.83 -15.39 5.80
C ILE A 204 9.21 -15.44 4.41
N VAL A 205 7.95 -15.03 4.31
CA VAL A 205 7.22 -14.99 3.04
C VAL A 205 6.88 -13.55 2.69
N LEU A 206 7.33 -13.13 1.51
CA LEU A 206 6.89 -11.90 0.88
C LEU A 206 5.77 -12.25 -0.10
N VAL A 207 4.61 -11.65 0.08
CA VAL A 207 3.42 -11.81 -0.76
C VAL A 207 3.20 -10.51 -1.53
N ASN A 208 3.00 -10.61 -2.84
CA ASN A 208 2.61 -9.47 -3.66
C ASN A 208 1.32 -9.80 -4.43
N PHE A 209 0.32 -8.95 -4.24
CA PHE A 209 -0.97 -8.98 -4.92
C PHE A 209 -1.43 -7.54 -5.16
N GLY A 210 -2.12 -7.27 -6.26
CA GLY A 210 -2.55 -5.93 -6.63
C GLY A 210 -4.05 -5.75 -6.49
N ASP A 211 -4.49 -5.06 -5.41
CA ASP A 211 -5.87 -4.58 -5.26
C ASP A 211 -5.92 -3.35 -4.35
N HIS A 212 -6.95 -2.51 -4.52
CA HIS A 212 -7.09 -1.29 -3.74
C HIS A 212 -7.59 -1.61 -2.32
N PRO A 213 -6.81 -1.30 -1.25
CA PRO A 213 -7.23 -1.60 0.12
C PRO A 213 -8.15 -0.51 0.67
N ASP A 214 -9.28 -0.32 0.02
CA ASP A 214 -10.39 0.54 0.41
C ASP A 214 -11.66 -0.24 0.76
N VAL A 215 -11.46 -1.53 1.13
CA VAL A 215 -12.53 -2.46 1.47
C VAL A 215 -13.09 -2.13 2.86
N VAL A 216 -12.22 -1.76 3.81
CA VAL A 216 -12.64 -1.32 5.14
C VAL A 216 -12.87 0.19 5.13
N GLY A 217 -14.12 0.59 5.28
CA GLY A 217 -14.52 2.00 5.39
C GLY A 217 -14.79 2.42 6.85
N GLY A 218 -15.38 3.61 7.02
CA GLY A 218 -15.77 4.14 8.32
C GLY A 218 -14.62 4.70 9.16
N ASN A 219 -14.76 4.71 10.47
CA ASN A 219 -13.91 5.41 11.43
C ASN A 219 -13.06 4.46 12.30
N LEU A 220 -13.03 3.17 11.98
CA LEU A 220 -12.22 2.19 12.71
C LEU A 220 -10.92 1.92 11.96
N ILE A 221 -9.81 1.97 12.68
CA ILE A 221 -8.47 1.70 12.15
C ILE A 221 -8.35 0.24 11.72
N SER A 222 -7.80 0.00 10.53
CA SER A 222 -7.50 -1.32 9.99
C SER A 222 -6.40 -1.25 8.95
N GLY A 223 -5.54 -2.26 8.87
CA GLY A 223 -4.60 -2.44 7.75
C GLY A 223 -5.24 -3.06 6.51
N ASP A 224 -6.59 -3.27 6.52
CA ASP A 224 -7.37 -3.82 5.41
C ASP A 224 -6.89 -5.23 5.00
N TRP A 225 -7.27 -5.70 3.79
CA TRP A 225 -6.91 -7.03 3.31
C TRP A 225 -5.40 -7.34 3.35
N PRO A 226 -4.46 -6.39 3.17
CA PRO A 226 -3.04 -6.70 3.31
C PRO A 226 -2.65 -7.18 4.71
N ALA A 227 -3.11 -6.47 5.75
CA ALA A 227 -2.85 -6.87 7.14
C ALA A 227 -3.52 -8.20 7.48
N LEU A 228 -4.77 -8.37 7.07
CA LEU A 228 -5.53 -9.61 7.28
C LEU A 228 -4.92 -10.80 6.54
N THR A 229 -4.36 -10.59 5.34
CA THR A 229 -3.62 -11.63 4.60
C THR A 229 -2.38 -12.05 5.38
N ARG A 230 -1.56 -11.09 5.82
CA ARG A 230 -0.38 -11.32 6.64
C ARG A 230 -0.71 -12.19 7.85
N ASP A 231 -1.70 -11.77 8.62
CA ASP A 231 -2.11 -12.43 9.85
C ASP A 231 -2.72 -13.82 9.60
N THR A 232 -3.41 -14.00 8.47
CA THR A 232 -4.00 -15.30 8.08
C THR A 232 -2.91 -16.28 7.66
N VAL A 233 -1.93 -15.85 6.86
CA VAL A 233 -0.78 -16.68 6.47
C VAL A 233 -0.01 -17.16 7.70
N GLU A 234 0.30 -16.26 8.64
CA GLU A 234 1.04 -16.59 9.87
C GLU A 234 0.27 -17.51 10.82
N LYS A 235 -1.06 -17.49 10.78
CA LYS A 235 -1.90 -18.41 11.58
C LYS A 235 -1.95 -19.83 11.00
N ILE A 236 -1.74 -19.98 9.70
CA ILE A 236 -1.85 -21.26 9.01
C ILE A 236 -0.49 -21.94 8.87
N LEU A 237 0.57 -21.18 8.64
CA LEU A 237 1.92 -21.67 8.42
C LEU A 237 2.76 -21.50 9.68
N ASP A 238 3.11 -22.63 10.29
CA ASP A 238 3.95 -22.64 11.49
C ASP A 238 5.33 -22.01 11.22
N ASP A 239 5.87 -21.32 12.20
CA ASP A 239 7.19 -20.68 12.17
C ASP A 239 7.43 -19.79 10.93
N THR A 240 6.36 -19.21 10.40
CA THR A 240 6.41 -18.36 9.20
C THR A 240 6.07 -16.90 9.55
N LYS A 241 6.88 -15.97 9.05
CA LYS A 241 6.60 -14.54 9.06
C LYS A 241 6.15 -14.10 7.68
N CYS A 242 5.13 -13.24 7.61
CA CYS A 242 4.58 -12.76 6.36
C CYS A 242 4.71 -11.24 6.24
N ILE A 243 5.11 -10.79 5.07
CA ILE A 243 5.13 -9.38 4.68
C ILE A 243 4.36 -9.24 3.37
N VAL A 244 3.44 -8.29 3.30
CA VAL A 244 2.61 -8.06 2.11
C VAL A 244 3.00 -6.76 1.43
N PHE A 245 3.29 -6.85 0.14
CA PHE A 245 3.49 -5.71 -0.74
C PHE A 245 2.32 -5.61 -1.69
N ASN A 246 1.57 -4.51 -1.62
CA ASN A 246 0.53 -4.23 -2.57
C ASN A 246 1.13 -3.92 -3.95
N GLY A 247 0.51 -4.45 -4.99
CA GLY A 247 0.94 -4.28 -6.37
C GLY A 247 0.39 -3.03 -7.05
N ALA A 248 0.13 -3.11 -8.35
CA ALA A 248 -0.45 -2.04 -9.14
C ALA A 248 -1.96 -1.95 -8.92
N GLN A 249 -2.39 -1.24 -7.87
CA GLN A 249 -3.77 -1.20 -7.39
C GLN A 249 -4.59 -0.03 -7.93
N GLY A 250 -4.01 0.86 -8.74
CA GLY A 250 -4.65 2.14 -9.10
C GLY A 250 -5.94 2.03 -9.92
N ASP A 251 -6.11 0.96 -10.69
CA ASP A 251 -7.25 0.74 -11.60
C ASP A 251 -8.15 -0.43 -11.17
N VAL A 252 -7.84 -1.10 -10.07
CA VAL A 252 -8.59 -2.26 -9.59
C VAL A 252 -9.05 -2.01 -8.16
N ASN A 253 -10.18 -2.62 -7.81
CA ASN A 253 -10.67 -2.68 -6.44
C ASN A 253 -11.61 -3.88 -6.25
N HIS A 254 -12.13 -4.05 -5.05
CA HIS A 254 -13.02 -5.13 -4.65
C HIS A 254 -14.45 -5.04 -5.23
N VAL A 255 -14.80 -3.94 -5.91
CA VAL A 255 -16.17 -3.68 -6.37
C VAL A 255 -16.47 -4.44 -7.66
N ASN A 256 -17.25 -5.53 -7.55
CA ASN A 256 -17.76 -6.27 -8.70
C ASN A 256 -19.03 -5.62 -9.24
N ILE A 257 -18.97 -5.01 -10.41
CA ILE A 257 -20.13 -4.38 -11.05
C ILE A 257 -21.05 -5.38 -11.78
N HIS A 258 -20.64 -6.65 -11.92
CA HIS A 258 -21.43 -7.73 -12.52
C HIS A 258 -21.48 -8.95 -11.60
N PRO A 259 -22.06 -8.80 -10.40
CA PRO A 259 -22.06 -9.88 -9.41
C PRO A 259 -22.85 -11.10 -9.87
N ARG A 260 -22.29 -12.27 -9.66
CA ARG A 260 -22.89 -13.56 -10.02
C ARG A 260 -22.82 -14.53 -8.86
N GLY A 261 -23.96 -14.84 -8.27
CA GLY A 261 -24.09 -15.84 -7.21
C GLY A 261 -23.29 -15.58 -5.93
N GLY A 262 -23.66 -16.25 -4.87
CA GLY A 262 -23.00 -16.19 -3.57
C GLY A 262 -23.20 -14.87 -2.82
N TYR A 263 -23.21 -14.96 -1.50
CA TYR A 263 -23.50 -13.82 -0.62
C TYR A 263 -22.48 -12.67 -0.80
N LEU A 264 -21.18 -12.99 -0.79
CA LEU A 264 -20.14 -11.96 -0.92
C LEU A 264 -20.03 -11.39 -2.34
N ASN A 265 -20.29 -12.20 -3.36
CA ASN A 265 -20.38 -11.71 -4.74
C ASN A 265 -21.63 -10.89 -5.00
N GLY A 266 -22.61 -10.96 -4.12
CA GLY A 266 -23.80 -10.12 -4.14
C GLY A 266 -23.70 -8.86 -3.26
N MET A 267 -22.61 -8.70 -2.53
CA MET A 267 -22.34 -7.52 -1.70
C MET A 267 -21.64 -6.45 -2.52
N PHE A 268 -22.38 -5.86 -3.42
CA PHE A 268 -21.88 -4.77 -4.19
C PHE A 268 -22.60 -3.55 -3.81
N HIS A 269 -21.93 -2.81 -3.16
CA HIS A 269 -22.31 -1.48 -2.83
C HIS A 269 -21.15 -0.58 -3.18
N ASP A 270 -21.46 0.63 -3.47
CA ASP A 270 -20.46 1.63 -3.75
C ASP A 270 -19.63 1.97 -2.52
N PHE A 271 -18.75 2.91 -2.64
CA PHE A 271 -17.84 3.31 -1.61
C PHE A 271 -18.46 3.68 -0.27
N ASP A 272 -19.70 4.13 -0.27
CA ASP A 272 -20.38 4.65 0.92
C ASP A 272 -21.33 3.65 1.52
N ASP A 273 -21.48 2.48 0.90
CA ASP A 273 -22.40 1.47 1.39
C ASP A 273 -21.76 0.48 2.35
N VAL A 274 -22.57 0.01 3.28
CA VAL A 274 -22.17 -0.84 4.41
C VAL A 274 -21.81 -2.27 4.08
N SER A 275 -22.02 -2.74 2.87
CA SER A 275 -21.78 -4.16 2.56
C SER A 275 -20.34 -4.49 2.21
N ARG A 276 -19.51 -3.52 1.95
CA ARG A 276 -18.08 -3.71 2.09
C ARG A 276 -17.72 -3.65 3.57
N GLY A 277 -16.50 -3.84 3.92
CA GLY A 277 -16.06 -3.74 5.30
C GLY A 277 -15.23 -4.94 5.72
N TYR A 278 -15.03 -5.06 7.01
CA TYR A 278 -14.08 -5.99 7.60
C TYR A 278 -14.31 -7.46 7.21
N SER A 279 -15.56 -7.89 7.12
CA SER A 279 -15.89 -9.26 6.69
C SER A 279 -15.49 -9.53 5.24
N HIS A 280 -15.66 -8.56 4.35
CA HIS A 280 -15.24 -8.67 2.96
C HIS A 280 -13.72 -8.68 2.84
N ALA A 281 -13.01 -7.77 3.53
CA ALA A 281 -11.56 -7.77 3.59
C ALA A 281 -11.00 -9.10 4.14
N THR A 282 -11.65 -9.68 5.16
CA THR A 282 -11.31 -11.01 5.70
C THR A 282 -11.50 -12.12 4.66
N TYR A 283 -12.56 -12.06 3.86
CA TYR A 283 -12.78 -12.99 2.77
C TYR A 283 -11.66 -12.88 1.72
N MET A 284 -11.35 -11.67 1.26
CA MET A 284 -10.26 -11.42 0.30
C MET A 284 -8.92 -11.97 0.84
N ALA A 285 -8.59 -11.67 2.08
CA ALA A 285 -7.40 -12.17 2.74
C ALA A 285 -7.30 -13.70 2.74
N ARG A 286 -8.41 -14.39 2.95
CA ARG A 286 -8.47 -15.88 2.89
C ARG A 286 -8.24 -16.40 1.48
N VAL A 287 -8.79 -15.76 0.46
CA VAL A 287 -8.58 -16.14 -0.95
C VAL A 287 -7.12 -15.92 -1.34
N ILE A 288 -6.54 -14.77 -1.01
CA ILE A 288 -5.11 -14.48 -1.28
C ILE A 288 -4.21 -15.48 -0.53
N THR A 289 -4.53 -15.79 0.73
CA THR A 289 -3.82 -16.83 1.49
C THR A 289 -3.90 -18.19 0.81
N GLY A 290 -5.06 -18.54 0.23
CA GLY A 290 -5.18 -19.73 -0.61
C GLY A 290 -4.19 -19.73 -1.78
N GLY A 291 -3.99 -18.60 -2.44
CA GLY A 291 -2.96 -18.42 -3.47
C GLY A 291 -1.53 -18.59 -2.92
N VAL A 292 -1.26 -18.07 -1.72
CA VAL A 292 0.03 -18.29 -1.05
C VAL A 292 0.27 -19.77 -0.81
N LEU A 293 -0.72 -20.51 -0.29
CA LEU A 293 -0.60 -21.96 -0.01
C LEU A 293 -0.41 -22.80 -1.29
N GLN A 294 -0.99 -22.39 -2.42
CA GLN A 294 -0.74 -23.04 -3.71
C GLN A 294 0.73 -23.01 -4.12
N ALA A 295 1.42 -21.91 -3.79
CA ALA A 295 2.80 -21.68 -4.18
C ALA A 295 3.81 -22.13 -3.12
N PHE A 296 3.46 -22.07 -1.83
CA PHE A 296 4.39 -22.13 -0.69
C PHE A 296 5.31 -23.38 -0.71
N ASP A 297 4.74 -24.56 -0.93
CA ASP A 297 5.51 -25.82 -0.97
C ASP A 297 6.07 -26.14 -2.36
N LYS A 298 5.79 -25.29 -3.35
CA LYS A 298 6.20 -25.47 -4.75
C LYS A 298 7.14 -24.38 -5.25
N VAL A 299 7.70 -23.58 -4.34
CA VAL A 299 8.65 -22.54 -4.72
C VAL A 299 9.86 -23.13 -5.46
N GLN A 300 10.29 -22.42 -6.48
CA GLN A 300 11.51 -22.74 -7.20
C GLN A 300 12.66 -21.97 -6.53
N TYR A 301 13.59 -22.72 -5.92
CA TYR A 301 14.77 -22.10 -5.33
C TYR A 301 15.70 -21.55 -6.40
N VAL A 302 16.28 -20.41 -6.11
CA VAL A 302 17.24 -19.73 -6.97
C VAL A 302 18.54 -19.48 -6.22
N ASP A 303 19.65 -19.66 -6.93
CA ASP A 303 20.94 -19.21 -6.45
C ASP A 303 21.00 -17.68 -6.61
N VAL A 304 21.11 -16.98 -5.50
CA VAL A 304 21.20 -15.51 -5.52
C VAL A 304 22.68 -15.16 -5.76
N ASP A 305 23.02 -14.91 -7.02
CA ASP A 305 24.31 -14.29 -7.36
C ASP A 305 24.17 -12.78 -7.13
N VAL A 306 24.66 -12.31 -5.99
CA VAL A 306 24.61 -10.89 -5.63
C VAL A 306 25.77 -10.17 -6.30
N SER A 307 25.74 -10.11 -7.62
CA SER A 307 26.42 -9.07 -8.35
C SER A 307 25.45 -7.87 -8.46
N MET A 308 25.38 -7.06 -7.41
CA MET A 308 24.55 -5.85 -7.47
C MET A 308 25.04 -4.93 -8.59
N PRO A 309 24.20 -4.58 -9.57
CA PRO A 309 24.55 -3.48 -10.46
C PRO A 309 24.62 -2.20 -9.61
N SER A 310 25.73 -1.53 -9.67
CA SER A 310 26.01 -0.26 -8.99
C SER A 310 25.23 0.92 -9.56
N ALA A 311 23.98 0.79 -9.81
CA ALA A 311 22.92 1.79 -9.97
C ALA A 311 21.66 1.09 -10.49
N VAL A 312 20.59 1.10 -9.75
CA VAL A 312 19.25 0.99 -10.33
C VAL A 312 19.03 2.32 -11.06
N PRO A 313 18.92 2.33 -12.40
CA PRO A 313 18.55 3.57 -13.09
C PRO A 313 17.20 4.00 -12.49
N SER A 314 17.10 5.26 -12.08
CA SER A 314 15.82 5.80 -11.62
C SER A 314 14.80 5.56 -12.74
N MET A 315 13.87 4.61 -12.54
CA MET A 315 12.86 4.22 -13.54
C MET A 315 11.75 5.26 -13.72
N TRP A 316 12.01 6.50 -13.28
CA TRP A 316 11.15 7.64 -13.61
C TRP A 316 11.70 8.32 -14.87
N PRO A 317 10.95 8.33 -15.96
CA PRO A 317 11.35 9.08 -17.13
C PRO A 317 11.53 10.56 -16.73
N PRO A 318 12.54 11.27 -17.27
CA PRO A 318 12.83 12.67 -16.94
C PRO A 318 11.72 13.67 -17.33
N THR A 319 10.58 13.20 -17.80
CA THR A 319 9.45 13.98 -18.31
C THR A 319 8.31 14.19 -17.34
N CYS A 320 8.45 13.89 -16.04
CA CYS A 320 7.46 14.37 -15.07
C CYS A 320 7.60 15.89 -14.98
N PRO A 321 6.58 16.70 -15.38
CA PRO A 321 6.69 18.16 -15.36
C PRO A 321 7.03 18.62 -13.94
N GLN A 322 8.13 19.38 -13.81
CA GLN A 322 8.53 19.93 -12.52
C GLN A 322 7.36 20.71 -11.90
N ARG A 323 7.22 20.64 -10.58
CA ARG A 323 6.16 21.28 -9.75
C ARG A 323 5.82 22.72 -10.17
N LYS A 324 6.78 23.48 -10.72
CA LYS A 324 6.55 24.86 -11.23
C LYS A 324 5.46 24.96 -12.30
N ASN A 325 5.25 23.93 -13.12
CA ASN A 325 4.24 23.95 -14.16
C ASN A 325 2.83 23.54 -13.66
N ARG A 326 2.72 22.74 -12.60
CA ARG A 326 1.42 22.44 -11.98
C ARG A 326 0.82 23.66 -11.28
N TYR A 327 1.65 24.50 -10.69
CA TYR A 327 1.20 25.73 -10.05
C TYR A 327 0.69 26.77 -11.07
N LYS A 328 1.35 26.87 -12.23
CA LYS A 328 0.90 27.73 -13.35
C LYS A 328 -0.43 27.23 -13.96
N LEU A 329 -0.61 25.93 -14.15
CA LEU A 329 -1.85 25.33 -14.65
C LEU A 329 -3.03 25.56 -13.70
N ARG A 330 -2.84 25.39 -12.37
CA ARG A 330 -3.90 25.69 -11.39
C ARG A 330 -4.23 27.18 -11.33
N LYS A 331 -3.24 28.06 -11.50
CA LYS A 331 -3.48 29.51 -11.52
C LYS A 331 -4.23 29.95 -12.79
N SER A 332 -3.95 29.35 -13.96
CA SER A 332 -4.66 29.59 -15.21
C SER A 332 -6.11 29.08 -15.15
N MET A 333 -6.35 27.89 -14.54
CA MET A 333 -7.70 27.35 -14.35
C MET A 333 -8.54 28.17 -13.35
N ARG A 334 -7.94 28.77 -12.31
CA ARG A 334 -8.64 29.71 -11.43
C ARG A 334 -8.98 31.03 -12.12
N CYS A 335 -8.07 31.56 -12.94
CA CYS A 335 -8.35 32.76 -13.73
C CYS A 335 -9.47 32.55 -14.76
N THR A 336 -9.54 31.37 -15.40
CA THR A 336 -10.63 31.06 -16.35
C THR A 336 -11.98 30.89 -15.66
N LYS A 337 -12.03 30.31 -14.45
CA LYS A 337 -13.28 30.23 -13.67
C LYS A 337 -13.76 31.59 -13.18
N GLN A 338 -12.85 32.49 -12.79
CA GLN A 338 -13.24 33.85 -12.37
C GLN A 338 -13.67 34.72 -13.57
N ALA A 339 -13.12 34.52 -14.75
CA ALA A 339 -13.55 35.19 -15.97
C ALA A 339 -14.95 34.72 -16.46
N ALA A 340 -15.23 33.41 -16.31
CA ALA A 340 -16.52 32.83 -16.67
C ALA A 340 -17.65 33.26 -15.73
N MET A 341 -17.35 33.55 -14.45
CA MET A 341 -18.38 34.06 -13.50
C MET A 341 -18.74 35.56 -13.67
N LYS A 342 -17.88 36.33 -14.38
CA LYS A 342 -18.17 37.76 -14.60
C LYS A 342 -19.05 38.05 -15.83
N ASN A 343 -19.33 37.06 -16.66
CA ASN A 343 -20.11 37.22 -17.90
C ASN A 343 -21.45 36.47 -17.88
N CYS A 344 -22.03 36.21 -16.70
CA CYS A 344 -23.38 35.64 -16.61
C CYS A 344 -24.38 36.78 -16.45
N PRO A 345 -25.29 37.04 -17.43
CA PRO A 345 -26.32 38.04 -17.27
C PRO A 345 -27.38 37.55 -16.28
N THR A 346 -27.74 38.39 -15.34
CA THR A 346 -28.87 38.19 -14.42
C THR A 346 -30.18 38.06 -15.20
N PRO A 347 -31.02 37.06 -14.92
CA PRO A 347 -32.35 36.99 -15.51
C PRO A 347 -33.25 38.07 -14.92
N ALA A 348 -34.00 38.73 -15.79
CA ALA A 348 -35.02 39.72 -15.46
C ALA A 348 -36.25 39.09 -14.78
#